data_19a35c482146934baa5eeb5d384cf9bb
#
_entry.id   19a35c482146934baa5eeb5d384cf9bb
#
_cell.length_a   1.000
_cell.length_b   1.000
_cell.length_c   1.000
_cell.angle_alpha   90.00
_cell.angle_beta   90.00
_cell.angle_gamma   90.00
#
_symmetry.space_group_name_H-M   'P 1'
#
loop_
_entity.id
_entity.type
_entity.pdbx_description
1 polymer ?
#
loop_
_entity_poly.entity_id
_entity_poly.type
_entity_poly.pdbx_seq_one_letter_code
_entity_poly.pdbx_strand_id
1 'polypeptide(L)'
;MKNLVSIFAGHDANVSFYDAKNDKYYLIEIERLVKKRYFRLHADNSPDYQLDILRQCRDIAEKEWGIENDYECALVGSDGYLEITQPLTDVFNCEKAGTVASHHQTHVASAFYQSPFEKALVVSYDGGGDDGFFNVYYIDYNELTFLKRVKCDFGGAYLLCGSLLEEVASTSKKQLAISGKLMGLCAYGNPIMEYVPAFKEFFVDKDYRKLSESIGIEFKNIDDPWGNPSDNYIFSGQQAYDIAATSQYAFEECFFDILNPILDEYDEELPLVMTGGCALNVLVNQKYKDTYDREVYVCPCPNDSGLSLGHMLLYQKPKKRVDVTYSGLPLLDRDKLDQYIQCYDAKKITKAESAKLLKDGNIIGFVYGNSEVGPRALGNRSIVCDPNIREMKDILNAKVKFRERYRPFAPFCKKEDAPKYFESRNFDNLEYMSYAPKVKDEYVDKL
;
A
#
# COMPACT_ATOMS: atom_id res chain seq x y z
N MET A 1 23.26 14.96 -14.92
CA MET A 1 22.63 14.75 -13.60
C MET A 1 23.42 13.64 -12.93
N LYS A 2 23.78 13.75 -11.66
CA LYS A 2 24.42 12.65 -10.91
C LYS A 2 23.38 11.67 -10.38
N ASN A 3 23.80 10.50 -9.91
CA ASN A 3 22.95 9.56 -9.19
C ASN A 3 22.35 10.24 -7.94
N LEU A 4 21.20 9.77 -7.49
CA LEU A 4 20.57 10.21 -6.25
C LEU A 4 20.21 9.02 -5.39
N VAL A 5 20.24 9.20 -4.08
CA VAL A 5 19.70 8.24 -3.12
C VAL A 5 18.72 8.96 -2.20
N SER A 6 17.67 8.28 -1.82
CA SER A 6 16.67 8.79 -0.89
C SER A 6 16.24 7.72 0.10
N ILE A 7 16.00 8.12 1.34
CA ILE A 7 15.73 7.22 2.47
C ILE A 7 14.46 7.68 3.18
N PHE A 8 13.56 6.75 3.41
CA PHE A 8 12.47 6.88 4.38
C PHE A 8 12.72 5.91 5.54
N ALA A 9 12.73 6.41 6.76
CA ALA A 9 13.16 5.64 7.94
C ALA A 9 12.01 5.21 8.87
N GLY A 10 10.77 5.67 8.62
CA GLY A 10 9.57 5.35 9.37
C GLY A 10 9.14 3.87 9.25
N HIS A 11 7.90 3.54 9.60
CA HIS A 11 7.36 2.22 9.29
C HIS A 11 7.30 2.02 7.76
N ASP A 12 7.43 0.78 7.30
CA ASP A 12 7.63 0.47 5.88
C ASP A 12 8.89 1.14 5.28
N ALA A 13 9.97 1.25 6.09
CA ALA A 13 11.23 1.89 5.72
C ALA A 13 11.73 1.43 4.35
N ASN A 14 12.19 2.38 3.54
CA ASN A 14 12.59 2.11 2.16
C ASN A 14 13.70 3.05 1.67
N VAL A 15 14.45 2.60 0.66
CA VAL A 15 15.53 3.35 0.05
C VAL A 15 15.34 3.35 -1.46
N SER A 16 15.32 4.53 -2.06
CA SER A 16 15.23 4.69 -3.51
C SER A 16 16.56 5.16 -4.09
N PHE A 17 16.85 4.68 -5.29
CA PHE A 17 18.04 5.02 -6.08
C PHE A 17 17.61 5.51 -7.46
N TYR A 18 18.23 6.58 -7.92
CA TYR A 18 18.16 7.04 -9.29
C TYR A 18 19.48 6.80 -9.99
N ASP A 19 19.44 6.03 -11.06
CA ASP A 19 20.54 5.79 -11.98
C ASP A 19 20.51 6.85 -13.08
N ALA A 20 21.39 7.84 -12.98
CA ALA A 20 21.45 8.94 -13.91
C ALA A 20 21.92 8.53 -15.32
N LYS A 21 22.70 7.45 -15.42
CA LYS A 21 23.21 6.92 -16.69
C LYS A 21 22.12 6.28 -17.54
N ASN A 22 21.23 5.53 -16.90
CA ASN A 22 20.17 4.78 -17.56
C ASN A 22 18.78 5.45 -17.42
N ASP A 23 18.69 6.57 -16.69
CA ASP A 23 17.46 7.30 -16.36
C ASP A 23 16.40 6.36 -15.77
N LYS A 24 16.78 5.62 -14.72
CA LYS A 24 15.97 4.62 -14.05
C LYS A 24 15.91 4.82 -12.56
N TYR A 25 14.77 4.44 -11.99
CA TYR A 25 14.52 4.47 -10.56
C TYR A 25 14.41 3.04 -10.02
N TYR A 26 14.96 2.83 -8.83
CA TYR A 26 14.88 1.57 -8.10
C TYR A 26 14.46 1.84 -6.66
N LEU A 27 13.79 0.88 -6.03
CA LEU A 27 13.32 1.02 -4.65
C LEU A 27 13.51 -0.29 -3.88
N ILE A 28 14.17 -0.21 -2.73
CA ILE A 28 14.33 -1.30 -1.78
C ILE A 28 13.39 -1.07 -0.60
N GLU A 29 12.35 -1.87 -0.48
CA GLU A 29 11.57 -1.97 0.76
C GLU A 29 12.39 -2.80 1.76
N ILE A 30 12.88 -2.15 2.82
CA ILE A 30 13.83 -2.77 3.77
C ILE A 30 13.21 -3.99 4.45
N GLU A 31 11.88 -4.00 4.68
CA GLU A 31 11.17 -5.14 5.26
C GLU A 31 11.39 -6.45 4.47
N ARG A 32 11.56 -6.36 3.14
CA ARG A 32 11.83 -7.51 2.28
C ARG A 32 13.28 -8.00 2.41
N LEU A 33 14.20 -7.08 2.64
CA LEU A 33 15.61 -7.39 2.87
C LEU A 33 15.82 -8.08 4.22
N VAL A 34 15.26 -7.49 5.29
CA VAL A 34 15.40 -7.99 6.66
C VAL A 34 14.34 -9.02 7.05
N LYS A 35 13.35 -9.32 6.17
CA LYS A 35 12.23 -10.26 6.40
C LYS A 35 11.38 -9.94 7.63
N LYS A 36 11.16 -8.64 7.89
CA LYS A 36 10.39 -8.15 9.05
C LYS A 36 9.38 -7.10 8.59
N ARG A 37 8.09 -7.43 8.58
CA ARG A 37 7.00 -6.51 8.16
C ARG A 37 6.93 -5.25 9.02
N TYR A 38 6.58 -4.13 8.37
CA TYR A 38 6.48 -2.81 8.98
C TYR A 38 7.79 -2.41 9.68
N PHE A 39 8.91 -2.73 9.05
CA PHE A 39 10.22 -2.44 9.61
C PHE A 39 10.44 -0.93 9.70
N ARG A 40 10.91 -0.49 10.87
CA ARG A 40 11.33 0.90 11.11
C ARG A 40 12.86 0.93 11.18
N LEU A 41 13.47 1.81 10.41
CA LEU A 41 14.92 1.93 10.41
C LEU A 41 15.42 2.63 11.68
N HIS A 42 14.68 3.65 12.17
CA HIS A 42 15.14 4.54 13.25
C HIS A 42 14.77 4.11 14.67
N ALA A 43 13.60 3.51 14.92
CA ALA A 43 13.04 3.48 16.27
C ALA A 43 13.61 2.41 17.22
N ASP A 44 13.99 1.24 16.71
CA ASP A 44 14.34 0.07 17.53
C ASP A 44 15.75 -0.47 17.24
N ASN A 45 16.57 0.28 16.51
CA ASN A 45 17.82 -0.22 15.98
C ASN A 45 18.99 0.71 16.38
N SER A 46 20.12 0.11 16.74
CA SER A 46 21.35 0.88 16.98
C SER A 46 21.79 1.61 15.70
N PRO A 47 22.47 2.76 15.81
CA PRO A 47 23.02 3.48 14.66
C PRO A 47 23.89 2.61 13.76
N ASP A 48 24.72 1.72 14.32
CA ASP A 48 25.56 0.81 13.55
C ASP A 48 24.73 -0.16 12.72
N TYR A 49 23.67 -0.73 13.28
CA TYR A 49 22.77 -1.63 12.55
C TYR A 49 22.02 -0.91 11.43
N GLN A 50 21.59 0.34 11.68
CA GLN A 50 20.97 1.17 10.66
C GLN A 50 21.93 1.40 9.48
N LEU A 51 23.19 1.77 9.78
CA LEU A 51 24.21 1.98 8.78
C LEU A 51 24.54 0.68 8.00
N ASP A 52 24.56 -0.46 8.68
CA ASP A 52 24.80 -1.76 8.02
C ASP A 52 23.68 -2.11 7.02
N ILE A 53 22.43 -1.83 7.35
CA ILE A 53 21.32 -2.00 6.40
C ILE A 53 21.48 -1.06 5.20
N LEU A 54 21.82 0.19 5.43
CA LEU A 54 22.02 1.17 4.34
C LEU A 54 23.21 0.80 3.45
N ARG A 55 24.31 0.28 4.02
CA ARG A 55 25.43 -0.28 3.25
C ARG A 55 24.98 -1.47 2.40
N GLN A 56 24.18 -2.39 2.94
CA GLN A 56 23.62 -3.49 2.17
C GLN A 56 22.75 -2.99 1.00
N CYS A 57 21.93 -1.95 1.21
CA CYS A 57 21.14 -1.36 0.12
C CYS A 57 22.03 -0.75 -0.96
N ARG A 58 23.10 -0.03 -0.59
CA ARG A 58 24.11 0.49 -1.51
C ARG A 58 24.80 -0.64 -2.30
N ASP A 59 25.25 -1.66 -1.60
CA ASP A 59 25.98 -2.77 -2.22
C ASP A 59 25.09 -3.53 -3.24
N ILE A 60 23.78 -3.63 -2.95
CA ILE A 60 22.81 -4.16 -3.92
C ILE A 60 22.70 -3.24 -5.14
N ALA A 61 22.63 -1.92 -4.93
CA ALA A 61 22.54 -0.97 -6.03
C ALA A 61 23.77 -1.02 -6.94
N GLU A 62 24.96 -1.12 -6.36
CA GLU A 62 26.22 -1.27 -7.11
C GLU A 62 26.28 -2.61 -7.86
N LYS A 63 26.04 -3.72 -7.16
CA LYS A 63 26.24 -5.07 -7.71
C LYS A 63 25.16 -5.45 -8.72
N GLU A 64 23.89 -5.16 -8.42
CA GLU A 64 22.76 -5.71 -9.19
C GLU A 64 22.23 -4.72 -10.24
N TRP A 65 22.40 -3.42 -10.01
CA TRP A 65 21.91 -2.37 -10.93
C TRP A 65 23.04 -1.60 -11.59
N GLY A 66 24.30 -1.78 -11.13
CA GLY A 66 25.47 -1.11 -11.69
C GLY A 66 25.51 0.39 -11.40
N ILE A 67 24.84 0.84 -10.32
CA ILE A 67 24.83 2.23 -9.90
C ILE A 67 26.12 2.52 -9.14
N GLU A 68 26.97 3.38 -9.69
CA GLU A 68 28.23 3.77 -9.03
C GLU A 68 27.92 4.54 -7.73
N ASN A 69 28.71 4.26 -6.68
CA ASN A 69 28.59 4.94 -5.39
C ASN A 69 29.18 6.37 -5.46
N ASP A 70 28.58 7.20 -6.30
CA ASP A 70 28.85 8.64 -6.45
C ASP A 70 27.51 9.37 -6.64
N TYR A 71 26.98 9.90 -5.55
CA TYR A 71 25.68 10.52 -5.52
C TYR A 71 25.79 12.04 -5.38
N GLU A 72 24.85 12.77 -5.97
CA GLU A 72 24.74 14.21 -5.81
C GLU A 72 24.41 14.58 -4.36
N CYS A 73 23.44 13.85 -3.78
CA CYS A 73 23.04 13.99 -2.38
C CYS A 73 22.29 12.74 -1.89
N ALA A 74 22.24 12.60 -0.56
CA ALA A 74 21.34 11.69 0.14
C ALA A 74 20.14 12.49 0.68
N LEU A 75 18.93 12.16 0.22
CA LEU A 75 17.68 12.79 0.66
C LEU A 75 17.07 11.97 1.81
N VAL A 76 16.55 12.64 2.83
CA VAL A 76 15.89 11.99 3.98
C VAL A 76 14.55 12.67 4.23
N GLY A 77 13.51 11.89 4.52
CA GLY A 77 12.20 12.45 4.91
C GLY A 77 12.22 13.15 6.27
N SER A 78 11.42 14.21 6.40
CA SER A 78 11.33 15.01 7.62
C SER A 78 10.74 14.26 8.82
N ASP A 79 9.89 13.28 8.58
CA ASP A 79 9.19 12.46 9.56
C ASP A 79 9.95 11.19 9.98
N GLY A 80 11.09 10.93 9.36
CA GLY A 80 12.00 9.85 9.71
C GLY A 80 13.31 10.37 10.28
N TYR A 81 13.35 10.69 11.56
CA TYR A 81 14.57 11.12 12.25
C TYR A 81 15.70 10.10 12.06
N LEU A 82 16.54 10.33 11.05
CA LEU A 82 17.87 9.75 11.02
C LEU A 82 18.82 10.76 11.69
N GLU A 83 19.15 10.52 12.95
CA GLU A 83 20.16 11.31 13.69
C GLU A 83 21.57 11.18 13.09
N ILE A 84 21.71 10.43 11.97
CA ILE A 84 22.99 10.04 11.37
C ILE A 84 23.23 10.69 9.99
N THR A 85 22.99 12.00 9.87
CA THR A 85 23.23 12.68 8.57
C THR A 85 24.68 12.65 8.12
N GLN A 86 25.65 12.75 9.03
CA GLN A 86 27.08 12.71 8.70
C GLN A 86 27.53 11.34 8.20
N PRO A 87 27.21 10.22 8.86
CA PRO A 87 27.51 8.89 8.32
C PRO A 87 26.84 8.56 6.98
N LEU A 88 25.73 9.22 6.63
CA LEU A 88 25.07 9.00 5.33
C LEU A 88 25.93 9.47 4.16
N THR A 89 26.65 10.58 4.30
CA THR A 89 27.56 11.07 3.25
C THR A 89 28.72 10.12 3.01
N ASP A 90 29.15 9.40 4.04
CA ASP A 90 30.22 8.41 3.92
C ASP A 90 29.69 7.10 3.29
N VAL A 91 28.48 6.65 3.68
CA VAL A 91 27.88 5.46 3.12
C VAL A 91 27.62 5.61 1.61
N PHE A 92 27.08 6.75 1.20
CA PHE A 92 26.65 6.99 -0.19
C PHE A 92 27.61 7.90 -0.98
N ASN A 93 28.80 8.17 -0.49
CA ASN A 93 29.80 9.00 -1.16
C ASN A 93 29.14 10.23 -1.82
N CYS A 94 28.55 11.08 -1.02
CA CYS A 94 27.93 12.32 -1.47
C CYS A 94 28.37 13.52 -0.64
N GLU A 95 28.32 14.73 -1.22
CA GLU A 95 28.80 15.95 -0.54
C GLU A 95 27.84 16.42 0.58
N LYS A 96 26.57 16.07 0.48
CA LYS A 96 25.54 16.52 1.42
C LYS A 96 24.43 15.50 1.62
N ALA A 97 23.87 15.50 2.82
CA ALA A 97 22.58 14.92 3.10
C ALA A 97 21.59 16.04 3.46
N GLY A 98 20.34 15.92 3.10
CA GLY A 98 19.32 16.94 3.36
C GLY A 98 17.94 16.37 3.56
N THR A 99 17.10 17.08 4.31
CA THR A 99 15.69 16.75 4.49
C THR A 99 14.84 17.29 3.36
N VAL A 100 13.82 16.52 2.99
CA VAL A 100 12.83 16.88 1.97
C VAL A 100 11.46 16.96 2.63
N ALA A 101 10.70 17.88 2.14
CA ALA A 101 9.27 18.21 2.27
C ALA A 101 8.39 17.39 3.22
N SER A 102 7.16 17.85 3.37
CA SER A 102 6.14 17.24 4.20
C SER A 102 5.78 15.82 3.73
N HIS A 103 5.32 15.00 4.64
CA HIS A 103 4.87 13.63 4.42
C HIS A 103 3.84 13.54 3.27
N HIS A 104 2.78 14.35 3.33
CA HIS A 104 1.75 14.33 2.31
C HIS A 104 2.22 14.83 0.94
N GLN A 105 3.08 15.84 0.85
CA GLN A 105 3.65 16.26 -0.44
C GLN A 105 4.48 15.14 -1.07
N THR A 106 5.15 14.36 -0.24
CA THR A 106 5.92 13.18 -0.67
C THR A 106 5.02 12.10 -1.26
N HIS A 107 3.90 11.79 -0.60
CA HIS A 107 2.87 10.91 -1.16
C HIS A 107 2.34 11.43 -2.50
N VAL A 108 2.03 12.74 -2.58
CA VAL A 108 1.55 13.37 -3.82
C VAL A 108 2.53 13.17 -4.96
N ALA A 109 3.81 13.46 -4.74
CA ALA A 109 4.83 13.31 -5.78
C ALA A 109 5.01 11.84 -6.18
N SER A 110 5.09 10.92 -5.21
CA SER A 110 5.19 9.49 -5.49
C SER A 110 4.06 9.02 -6.40
N ALA A 111 2.82 9.41 -6.11
CA ALA A 111 1.66 8.94 -6.86
C ALA A 111 1.50 9.65 -8.22
N PHE A 112 1.66 10.98 -8.26
CA PHE A 112 1.48 11.76 -9.47
C PHE A 112 2.46 11.39 -10.57
N TYR A 113 3.75 11.35 -10.26
CA TYR A 113 4.77 11.04 -11.28
C TYR A 113 4.70 9.59 -11.80
N GLN A 114 4.01 8.70 -11.09
CA GLN A 114 3.69 7.35 -11.59
C GLN A 114 2.39 7.31 -12.40
N SER A 115 1.55 8.34 -12.30
CA SER A 115 0.26 8.39 -13.01
C SER A 115 0.45 8.62 -14.52
N PRO A 116 -0.58 8.33 -15.33
CA PRO A 116 -0.56 8.66 -16.76
C PRO A 116 -0.85 10.14 -17.06
N PHE A 117 -1.06 10.98 -16.04
CA PHE A 117 -1.58 12.33 -16.17
C PHE A 117 -0.47 13.38 -16.22
N GLU A 118 -0.70 14.46 -16.98
CA GLU A 118 0.19 15.64 -17.03
C GLU A 118 -0.15 16.66 -15.94
N LYS A 119 -1.38 16.64 -15.44
CA LYS A 119 -1.91 17.44 -14.33
C LYS A 119 -3.00 16.67 -13.61
N ALA A 120 -3.17 16.87 -12.32
CA ALA A 120 -4.18 16.17 -11.52
C ALA A 120 -4.56 16.93 -10.25
N LEU A 121 -5.76 16.65 -9.74
CA LEU A 121 -6.07 16.80 -8.34
C LEU A 121 -5.56 15.56 -7.58
N VAL A 122 -4.98 15.77 -6.41
CA VAL A 122 -4.45 14.67 -5.61
C VAL A 122 -5.02 14.75 -4.20
N VAL A 123 -5.67 13.68 -3.75
CA VAL A 123 -6.00 13.49 -2.34
C VAL A 123 -4.95 12.59 -1.69
N SER A 124 -4.25 13.13 -0.69
CA SER A 124 -3.35 12.38 0.16
C SER A 124 -4.01 12.22 1.53
N TYR A 125 -4.40 10.97 1.86
CA TYR A 125 -5.09 10.64 3.11
C TYR A 125 -4.46 9.43 3.77
N ASP A 126 -4.02 9.64 5.03
CA ASP A 126 -3.21 8.67 5.76
C ASP A 126 -3.59 8.64 7.25
N GLY A 127 -3.03 7.69 8.00
CA GLY A 127 -3.16 7.58 9.45
C GLY A 127 -2.28 8.57 10.24
N GLY A 128 -1.52 9.43 9.56
CA GLY A 128 -0.64 10.42 10.16
C GLY A 128 0.25 11.12 9.15
N GLY A 129 1.01 12.08 9.63
CA GLY A 129 1.97 12.86 8.86
C GLY A 129 2.29 14.15 9.61
N ASP A 130 3.39 14.81 9.27
CA ASP A 130 3.82 16.07 9.86
C ASP A 130 2.90 17.25 9.52
N ASP A 131 2.05 17.10 8.51
CA ASP A 131 1.15 18.13 7.99
C ASP A 131 -0.33 17.70 7.93
N GLY A 132 -0.75 16.78 8.80
CA GLY A 132 -2.15 16.37 8.98
C GLY A 132 -2.45 14.95 8.53
N PHE A 133 -3.72 14.68 8.20
CA PHE A 133 -4.22 13.34 7.87
C PHE A 133 -4.90 13.29 6.51
N PHE A 134 -5.47 14.41 6.05
CA PHE A 134 -6.24 14.49 4.82
C PHE A 134 -5.97 15.83 4.14
N ASN A 135 -5.24 15.80 3.05
CA ASN A 135 -4.85 16.98 2.30
C ASN A 135 -5.20 16.82 0.81
N VAL A 136 -5.64 17.92 0.19
CA VAL A 136 -5.91 17.98 -1.25
C VAL A 136 -4.95 18.94 -1.92
N TYR A 137 -4.44 18.53 -3.06
CA TYR A 137 -3.45 19.28 -3.84
C TYR A 137 -3.85 19.34 -5.33
N TYR A 138 -3.39 20.36 -6.00
CA TYR A 138 -3.22 20.36 -7.44
C TYR A 138 -1.75 20.15 -7.77
N ILE A 139 -1.45 19.37 -8.78
CA ILE A 139 -0.09 19.16 -9.26
C ILE A 139 -0.07 19.03 -10.79
N ASP A 140 0.96 19.64 -11.40
CA ASP A 140 1.42 19.37 -12.74
C ASP A 140 2.95 19.23 -12.77
N TYR A 141 3.55 19.10 -13.94
CA TYR A 141 5.01 19.00 -14.06
C TYR A 141 5.79 20.27 -13.67
N ASN A 142 5.12 21.39 -13.40
CA ASN A 142 5.75 22.66 -13.07
C ASN A 142 5.58 23.03 -11.60
N GLU A 143 4.40 22.75 -11.04
CA GLU A 143 4.06 23.16 -9.68
C GLU A 143 3.31 22.11 -8.88
N LEU A 144 3.44 22.20 -7.58
CA LEU A 144 2.65 21.48 -6.57
C LEU A 144 1.99 22.53 -5.68
N THR A 145 0.68 22.63 -5.76
CA THR A 145 -0.11 23.61 -5.01
C THR A 145 -0.97 22.91 -3.95
N PHE A 146 -0.79 23.30 -2.69
CA PHE A 146 -1.69 22.87 -1.61
C PHE A 146 -3.03 23.61 -1.74
N LEU A 147 -4.13 22.86 -1.72
CA LEU A 147 -5.47 23.40 -1.86
C LEU A 147 -6.23 23.42 -0.54
N LYS A 148 -6.32 22.29 0.15
CA LYS A 148 -7.15 22.18 1.35
C LYS A 148 -6.65 21.09 2.30
N ARG A 149 -6.81 21.36 3.60
CA ARG A 149 -6.65 20.37 4.67
C ARG A 149 -7.98 20.16 5.38
N VAL A 150 -8.32 18.90 5.60
CA VAL A 150 -9.49 18.53 6.39
C VAL A 150 -9.04 17.85 7.68
N LYS A 151 -9.64 18.23 8.80
CA LYS A 151 -9.42 17.56 10.09
C LYS A 151 -10.21 16.26 10.13
N CYS A 152 -9.71 15.24 9.49
CA CYS A 152 -10.32 13.93 9.46
C CYS A 152 -9.21 12.87 9.35
N ASP A 153 -9.14 11.97 10.31
CA ASP A 153 -8.15 10.90 10.35
C ASP A 153 -8.81 9.58 9.99
N PHE A 154 -8.99 9.35 8.70
CA PHE A 154 -9.58 8.11 8.18
C PHE A 154 -8.78 6.87 8.55
N GLY A 155 -7.45 6.95 8.49
CA GLY A 155 -6.57 5.81 8.76
C GLY A 155 -6.65 5.37 10.22
N GLY A 156 -6.51 6.33 11.14
CA GLY A 156 -6.62 6.08 12.58
C GLY A 156 -8.03 5.59 12.97
N ALA A 157 -9.09 6.27 12.51
CA ALA A 157 -10.46 5.86 12.83
C ALA A 157 -10.78 4.45 12.30
N TYR A 158 -10.37 4.13 11.06
CA TYR A 158 -10.59 2.80 10.47
C TYR A 158 -9.84 1.69 11.23
N LEU A 159 -8.60 1.98 11.65
CA LEU A 159 -7.83 1.09 12.52
C LEU A 159 -8.57 0.85 13.85
N LEU A 160 -9.06 1.93 14.48
CA LEU A 160 -9.78 1.87 15.74
C LEU A 160 -11.10 1.07 15.62
N CYS A 161 -11.87 1.22 14.52
CA CYS A 161 -13.03 0.36 14.24
C CYS A 161 -12.64 -1.13 14.21
N GLY A 162 -11.53 -1.46 13.54
CA GLY A 162 -11.04 -2.85 13.49
C GLY A 162 -10.59 -3.39 14.85
N SER A 163 -10.12 -2.52 15.73
CA SER A 163 -9.70 -2.92 17.09
C SER A 163 -10.87 -3.34 17.99
N LEU A 164 -12.09 -2.94 17.65
CA LEU A 164 -13.31 -3.36 18.37
C LEU A 164 -13.73 -4.81 18.05
N LEU A 165 -13.15 -5.45 17.04
CA LEU A 165 -13.59 -6.72 16.49
C LEU A 165 -12.66 -7.85 16.88
N GLU A 166 -13.19 -8.90 17.56
CA GLU A 166 -12.41 -10.06 18.01
C GLU A 166 -11.61 -10.70 16.87
N GLU A 167 -12.26 -10.98 15.73
CA GLU A 167 -11.65 -11.66 14.59
C GLU A 167 -10.48 -10.88 13.97
N VAL A 168 -10.45 -9.57 14.16
CA VAL A 168 -9.40 -8.68 13.68
C VAL A 168 -8.34 -8.44 14.76
N ALA A 169 -8.76 -8.02 15.94
CA ALA A 169 -7.88 -7.63 17.04
C ALA A 169 -7.07 -8.82 17.58
N SER A 170 -7.73 -9.94 17.94
CA SER A 170 -7.09 -11.13 18.54
C SER A 170 -6.03 -11.77 17.63
N THR A 171 -6.15 -11.58 16.33
CA THR A 171 -5.22 -12.14 15.33
C THR A 171 -4.15 -11.15 14.87
N SER A 172 -4.21 -9.88 15.32
CA SER A 172 -3.32 -8.80 14.84
C SER A 172 -2.13 -8.61 15.78
N LYS A 173 -0.96 -9.11 15.35
CA LYS A 173 0.32 -8.88 16.07
C LYS A 173 0.87 -7.46 15.90
N LYS A 174 0.38 -6.70 14.96
CA LYS A 174 0.80 -5.35 14.60
C LYS A 174 -0.44 -4.51 14.26
N GLN A 175 -0.52 -3.30 14.81
CA GLN A 175 -1.66 -2.39 14.58
C GLN A 175 -1.89 -2.10 13.09
N LEU A 176 -0.84 -1.86 12.32
CA LEU A 176 -0.94 -1.59 10.87
C LEU A 176 -1.58 -2.74 10.06
N ALA A 177 -1.68 -3.96 10.63
CA ALA A 177 -2.37 -5.07 9.96
C ALA A 177 -3.89 -5.02 10.12
N ILE A 178 -4.42 -4.24 11.08
CA ILE A 178 -5.84 -4.18 11.45
C ILE A 178 -6.69 -3.70 10.28
N SER A 179 -6.36 -2.56 9.67
CA SER A 179 -7.15 -1.95 8.60
C SER A 179 -7.38 -2.89 7.40
N GLY A 180 -6.31 -3.60 6.95
CA GLY A 180 -6.44 -4.56 5.86
C GLY A 180 -7.24 -5.82 6.23
N LYS A 181 -7.33 -6.17 7.53
CA LYS A 181 -8.18 -7.27 8.01
C LYS A 181 -9.63 -6.83 8.11
N LEU A 182 -9.90 -5.64 8.65
CA LEU A 182 -11.22 -5.05 8.70
C LEU A 182 -11.85 -4.99 7.31
N MET A 183 -11.12 -4.46 6.31
CA MET A 183 -11.57 -4.41 4.92
C MET A 183 -11.89 -5.81 4.35
N GLY A 184 -11.12 -6.85 4.72
CA GLY A 184 -11.42 -8.22 4.29
C GLY A 184 -12.64 -8.82 5.01
N LEU A 185 -12.87 -8.45 6.27
CA LEU A 185 -13.98 -8.97 7.08
C LEU A 185 -15.33 -8.39 6.67
N CYS A 186 -15.37 -7.13 6.24
CA CYS A 186 -16.60 -6.42 5.90
C CYS A 186 -17.46 -7.13 4.82
N ALA A 187 -16.83 -7.96 3.97
CA ALA A 187 -17.52 -8.73 2.96
C ALA A 187 -18.42 -9.86 3.50
N TYR A 188 -18.34 -10.16 4.80
CA TYR A 188 -19.13 -11.22 5.45
C TYR A 188 -20.28 -10.70 6.29
N GLY A 189 -20.42 -9.39 6.41
CA GLY A 189 -21.48 -8.73 7.17
C GLY A 189 -22.41 -7.89 6.30
N ASN A 190 -23.45 -7.39 6.94
CA ASN A 190 -24.36 -6.40 6.37
C ASN A 190 -24.27 -5.11 7.17
N PRO A 191 -24.23 -3.92 6.53
CA PRO A 191 -24.17 -2.67 7.27
C PRO A 191 -25.44 -2.44 8.08
N ILE A 192 -25.28 -2.10 9.36
CA ILE A 192 -26.36 -1.71 10.27
C ILE A 192 -26.63 -0.23 10.02
N MET A 193 -27.61 0.07 9.18
CA MET A 193 -27.86 1.42 8.67
C MET A 193 -28.14 2.45 9.78
N GLU A 194 -28.73 2.03 10.89
CA GLU A 194 -28.99 2.89 12.06
C GLU A 194 -27.69 3.36 12.75
N TYR A 195 -26.59 2.62 12.62
CA TYR A 195 -25.28 2.97 13.21
C TYR A 195 -24.41 3.83 12.27
N VAL A 196 -24.72 3.85 10.97
CA VAL A 196 -23.91 4.58 9.97
C VAL A 196 -23.68 6.06 10.35
N PRO A 197 -24.67 6.84 10.81
CA PRO A 197 -24.41 8.23 11.21
C PRO A 197 -23.39 8.35 12.35
N ALA A 198 -23.47 7.48 13.36
CA ALA A 198 -22.53 7.48 14.48
C ALA A 198 -21.10 7.13 14.05
N PHE A 199 -20.95 6.14 13.16
CA PHE A 199 -19.66 5.79 12.58
C PHE A 199 -19.09 6.89 11.68
N LYS A 200 -19.92 7.63 10.92
CA LYS A 200 -19.45 8.79 10.15
C LYS A 200 -18.90 9.89 11.06
N GLU A 201 -19.57 10.19 12.16
CA GLU A 201 -19.05 11.12 13.16
C GLU A 201 -17.74 10.63 13.77
N PHE A 202 -17.64 9.33 14.06
CA PHE A 202 -16.42 8.72 14.58
C PHE A 202 -15.22 8.84 13.63
N PHE A 203 -15.42 8.82 12.32
CA PHE A 203 -14.34 9.10 11.36
C PHE A 203 -13.80 10.52 11.44
N VAL A 204 -14.58 11.46 11.97
CA VAL A 204 -14.17 12.85 12.12
C VAL A 204 -13.52 13.11 13.47
N ASP A 205 -14.10 12.64 14.59
CA ASP A 205 -13.67 13.00 15.95
C ASP A 205 -12.96 11.88 16.71
N LYS A 206 -13.11 10.61 16.29
CA LYS A 206 -12.56 9.41 16.94
C LYS A 206 -13.00 9.25 18.41
N ASP A 207 -14.17 9.79 18.77
CA ASP A 207 -14.69 9.73 20.13
C ASP A 207 -15.47 8.42 20.38
N TYR A 208 -14.82 7.45 21.02
CA TYR A 208 -15.43 6.18 21.37
C TYR A 208 -16.62 6.30 22.35
N ARG A 209 -16.59 7.28 23.25
CA ARG A 209 -17.71 7.45 24.21
C ARG A 209 -18.94 7.87 23.47
N LYS A 210 -18.79 8.84 22.57
CA LYS A 210 -19.88 9.31 21.71
C LYS A 210 -20.40 8.20 20.80
N LEU A 211 -19.50 7.38 20.20
CA LEU A 211 -19.88 6.22 19.40
C LEU A 211 -20.68 5.22 20.25
N SER A 212 -20.15 4.85 21.43
CA SER A 212 -20.80 3.94 22.39
C SER A 212 -22.21 4.39 22.78
N GLU A 213 -22.35 5.66 23.16
CA GLU A 213 -23.64 6.26 23.52
C GLU A 213 -24.61 6.26 22.33
N SER A 214 -24.12 6.63 21.13
CA SER A 214 -24.95 6.74 19.93
C SER A 214 -25.50 5.41 19.42
N ILE A 215 -24.75 4.31 19.59
CA ILE A 215 -25.20 2.97 19.20
C ILE A 215 -25.81 2.17 20.36
N GLY A 216 -25.83 2.72 21.58
CA GLY A 216 -26.42 2.10 22.76
C GLY A 216 -25.68 0.87 23.27
N ILE A 217 -24.38 0.74 22.97
CA ILE A 217 -23.53 -0.39 23.39
C ILE A 217 -22.38 0.14 24.24
N GLU A 218 -22.28 -0.35 25.49
CA GLU A 218 -21.22 0.05 26.40
C GLU A 218 -19.87 -0.52 25.94
N PHE A 219 -18.89 0.35 25.70
CA PHE A 219 -17.52 -0.04 25.41
C PHE A 219 -16.70 -0.08 26.68
N LYS A 220 -16.31 -1.26 27.14
CA LYS A 220 -15.53 -1.45 28.35
C LYS A 220 -14.03 -1.29 28.06
N ASN A 221 -13.31 -0.62 28.98
CA ASN A 221 -11.83 -0.49 28.95
C ASN A 221 -11.23 0.26 27.76
N ILE A 222 -11.82 1.39 27.34
CA ILE A 222 -11.34 2.17 26.18
C ILE A 222 -10.40 3.32 26.59
N ASP A 223 -9.82 3.29 27.77
CA ASP A 223 -8.93 4.39 28.22
C ASP A 223 -7.60 4.47 27.41
N ASP A 224 -7.24 3.42 26.69
CA ASP A 224 -6.10 3.42 25.76
C ASP A 224 -6.50 2.78 24.40
N PRO A 225 -7.04 3.57 23.45
CA PRO A 225 -7.38 3.08 22.12
C PRO A 225 -6.16 2.62 21.29
N TRP A 226 -4.95 2.99 21.71
CA TRP A 226 -3.68 2.58 21.10
C TRP A 226 -2.99 1.45 21.85
N GLY A 227 -3.63 0.92 22.93
CA GLY A 227 -3.16 -0.25 23.70
C GLY A 227 -3.12 -1.53 22.87
N ASN A 228 -2.73 -2.63 23.51
CA ASN A 228 -2.63 -3.93 22.83
C ASN A 228 -4.00 -4.32 22.25
N PRO A 229 -4.14 -4.48 20.92
CA PRO A 229 -5.43 -4.78 20.29
C PRO A 229 -6.12 -6.04 20.81
N SER A 230 -5.35 -6.98 21.37
CA SER A 230 -5.86 -8.28 21.83
C SER A 230 -6.76 -8.23 23.07
N ASP A 231 -6.82 -7.10 23.81
CA ASP A 231 -7.45 -7.08 25.12
C ASP A 231 -8.76 -6.28 25.19
N ASN A 232 -9.16 -5.58 24.11
CA ASN A 232 -10.25 -4.59 24.12
C ASN A 232 -11.33 -4.79 23.04
N TYR A 233 -11.45 -5.94 22.42
CA TYR A 233 -12.53 -6.17 21.46
C TYR A 233 -13.90 -6.25 22.15
N ILE A 234 -14.94 -5.77 21.44
CA ILE A 234 -16.32 -5.64 21.94
C ILE A 234 -17.26 -6.56 21.16
N PHE A 235 -17.01 -6.71 19.87
CA PHE A 235 -17.86 -7.44 18.95
C PHE A 235 -17.21 -8.74 18.50
N SER A 236 -18.00 -9.81 18.40
CA SER A 236 -17.53 -11.11 17.90
C SER A 236 -18.59 -11.78 17.02
N GLY A 237 -18.20 -12.77 16.21
CA GLY A 237 -19.08 -13.53 15.33
C GLY A 237 -19.79 -12.65 14.31
N GLN A 238 -21.08 -12.88 14.05
CA GLN A 238 -21.85 -12.14 13.05
C GLN A 238 -21.91 -10.64 13.36
N GLN A 239 -21.98 -10.26 14.63
CA GLN A 239 -21.99 -8.85 15.01
C GLN A 239 -20.68 -8.14 14.60
N ALA A 240 -19.53 -8.80 14.76
CA ALA A 240 -18.26 -8.24 14.28
C ALA A 240 -18.24 -8.08 12.76
N TYR A 241 -18.84 -9.00 12.03
CA TYR A 241 -18.96 -8.90 10.56
C TYR A 241 -19.84 -7.72 10.14
N ASP A 242 -20.98 -7.54 10.80
CA ASP A 242 -21.92 -6.45 10.52
C ASP A 242 -21.34 -5.08 10.91
N ILE A 243 -20.59 -5.00 12.02
CA ILE A 243 -19.85 -3.78 12.39
C ILE A 243 -18.70 -3.49 11.40
N ALA A 244 -18.02 -4.53 10.91
CA ALA A 244 -17.02 -4.35 9.86
C ALA A 244 -17.63 -3.77 8.58
N ALA A 245 -18.78 -4.30 8.15
CA ALA A 245 -19.53 -3.79 7.00
C ALA A 245 -20.04 -2.36 7.23
N THR A 246 -20.54 -2.06 8.45
CA THR A 246 -20.98 -0.71 8.86
C THR A 246 -19.83 0.28 8.81
N SER A 247 -18.66 -0.09 9.35
CA SER A 247 -17.46 0.75 9.35
C SER A 247 -17.00 1.07 7.92
N GLN A 248 -16.99 0.05 7.04
CA GLN A 248 -16.62 0.26 5.63
C GLN A 248 -17.63 1.16 4.91
N TYR A 249 -18.90 0.92 5.08
CA TYR A 249 -19.96 1.74 4.47
C TYR A 249 -19.87 3.20 4.95
N ALA A 250 -19.72 3.42 6.26
CA ALA A 250 -19.57 4.76 6.83
C ALA A 250 -18.29 5.47 6.34
N PHE A 251 -17.19 4.73 6.21
CA PHE A 251 -15.94 5.25 5.61
C PHE A 251 -16.18 5.79 4.20
N GLU A 252 -16.83 4.99 3.34
CA GLU A 252 -17.12 5.36 1.95
C GLU A 252 -17.98 6.61 1.87
N GLU A 253 -19.10 6.65 2.59
CA GLU A 253 -20.01 7.80 2.60
C GLU A 253 -19.34 9.06 3.16
N CYS A 254 -18.60 8.92 4.28
CA CYS A 254 -17.89 10.05 4.88
C CYS A 254 -16.79 10.60 3.94
N PHE A 255 -16.06 9.71 3.26
CA PHE A 255 -15.03 10.09 2.29
C PHE A 255 -15.63 10.90 1.14
N PHE A 256 -16.76 10.46 0.58
CA PHE A 256 -17.41 11.17 -0.53
C PHE A 256 -18.04 12.49 -0.08
N ASP A 257 -18.66 12.54 1.08
CA ASP A 257 -19.23 13.77 1.65
C ASP A 257 -18.17 14.84 1.88
N ILE A 258 -16.94 14.44 2.20
CA ILE A 258 -15.81 15.36 2.42
C ILE A 258 -15.11 15.74 1.12
N LEU A 259 -14.86 14.78 0.24
CA LEU A 259 -14.04 15.00 -0.94
C LEU A 259 -14.80 15.71 -2.07
N ASN A 260 -16.03 15.28 -2.37
CA ASN A 260 -16.76 15.79 -3.53
C ASN A 260 -16.96 17.31 -3.50
N PRO A 261 -17.40 17.95 -2.39
CA PRO A 261 -17.54 19.40 -2.34
C PRO A 261 -16.23 20.16 -2.61
N ILE A 262 -15.07 19.52 -2.34
CA ILE A 262 -13.77 20.12 -2.64
C ILE A 262 -13.48 19.99 -4.13
N LEU A 263 -13.75 18.82 -4.71
CA LEU A 263 -13.51 18.57 -6.13
C LEU A 263 -14.42 19.38 -7.06
N ASP A 264 -15.65 19.67 -6.60
CA ASP A 264 -16.64 20.47 -7.33
C ASP A 264 -16.20 21.94 -7.51
N GLU A 265 -15.23 22.40 -6.72
CA GLU A 265 -14.62 23.75 -6.88
C GLU A 265 -13.64 23.80 -8.08
N TYR A 266 -13.31 22.66 -8.68
CA TYR A 266 -12.30 22.53 -9.73
C TYR A 266 -12.87 21.87 -10.99
N ASP A 267 -12.17 22.06 -12.11
CA ASP A 267 -12.52 21.49 -13.42
C ASP A 267 -12.80 19.97 -13.33
N GLU A 268 -13.96 19.55 -13.80
CA GLU A 268 -14.38 18.14 -13.82
C GLU A 268 -13.49 17.27 -14.71
N GLU A 269 -12.82 17.84 -15.70
CA GLU A 269 -11.88 17.12 -16.58
C GLU A 269 -10.54 16.81 -15.89
N LEU A 270 -10.22 17.45 -14.73
CA LEU A 270 -9.00 17.13 -14.00
C LEU A 270 -9.11 15.74 -13.37
N PRO A 271 -8.20 14.81 -13.69
CA PRO A 271 -8.22 13.48 -13.07
C PRO A 271 -7.89 13.56 -11.59
N LEU A 272 -8.30 12.53 -10.83
CA LEU A 272 -8.02 12.38 -9.41
C LEU A 272 -6.93 11.31 -9.18
N VAL A 273 -5.91 11.66 -8.45
CA VAL A 273 -4.93 10.70 -7.90
C VAL A 273 -5.18 10.53 -6.42
N MET A 274 -5.32 9.28 -5.97
CA MET A 274 -5.49 8.95 -4.55
C MET A 274 -4.21 8.31 -4.01
N THR A 275 -3.73 8.78 -2.85
CA THR A 275 -2.49 8.33 -2.22
C THR A 275 -2.55 8.43 -0.70
N GLY A 276 -1.53 7.93 0.01
CA GLY A 276 -1.54 7.68 1.45
C GLY A 276 -2.00 6.26 1.78
N GLY A 277 -1.79 5.80 3.00
CA GLY A 277 -2.14 4.43 3.44
C GLY A 277 -3.62 4.09 3.25
N CYS A 278 -4.51 5.09 3.37
CA CYS A 278 -5.95 4.92 3.15
C CYS A 278 -6.31 4.60 1.69
N ALA A 279 -5.49 4.98 0.72
CA ALA A 279 -5.68 4.63 -0.69
C ALA A 279 -5.49 3.13 -0.98
N LEU A 280 -5.04 2.34 0.01
CA LEU A 280 -5.09 0.86 -0.04
C LEU A 280 -6.51 0.30 0.14
N ASN A 281 -7.51 1.13 0.45
CA ASN A 281 -8.90 0.70 0.52
C ASN A 281 -9.49 0.55 -0.90
N VAL A 282 -9.35 -0.67 -1.43
CA VAL A 282 -9.75 -1.01 -2.81
C VAL A 282 -11.26 -0.86 -3.04
N LEU A 283 -12.08 -0.92 -1.99
CA LEU A 283 -13.54 -0.82 -2.07
C LEU A 283 -13.96 0.63 -2.34
N VAL A 284 -13.42 1.58 -1.57
CA VAL A 284 -13.64 3.02 -1.80
C VAL A 284 -13.15 3.45 -3.18
N ASN A 285 -11.97 2.96 -3.58
CA ASN A 285 -11.40 3.29 -4.89
C ASN A 285 -12.30 2.79 -6.04
N GLN A 286 -12.80 1.55 -5.92
CA GLN A 286 -13.72 1.00 -6.92
C GLN A 286 -15.06 1.75 -6.94
N LYS A 287 -15.65 2.00 -5.76
CA LYS A 287 -16.92 2.72 -5.65
C LYS A 287 -16.83 4.13 -6.26
N TYR A 288 -15.71 4.84 -6.02
CA TYR A 288 -15.46 6.14 -6.65
C TYR A 288 -15.42 6.01 -8.18
N LYS A 289 -14.64 5.06 -8.70
CA LYS A 289 -14.47 4.79 -10.12
C LYS A 289 -15.79 4.45 -10.84
N ASP A 290 -16.68 3.72 -10.18
CA ASP A 290 -17.97 3.32 -10.74
C ASP A 290 -19.06 4.40 -10.63
N THR A 291 -18.92 5.33 -9.67
CA THR A 291 -19.92 6.35 -9.38
C THR A 291 -19.69 7.65 -10.16
N TYR A 292 -18.42 8.06 -10.30
CA TYR A 292 -18.08 9.37 -10.84
C TYR A 292 -17.39 9.27 -12.21
N ASP A 293 -17.61 10.29 -13.08
CA ASP A 293 -17.02 10.36 -14.43
C ASP A 293 -15.54 10.72 -14.41
N ARG A 294 -15.06 11.32 -13.33
CA ARG A 294 -13.67 11.75 -13.17
C ARG A 294 -12.74 10.54 -13.22
N GLU A 295 -11.71 10.59 -14.06
CA GLU A 295 -10.68 9.54 -14.08
C GLU A 295 -9.97 9.46 -12.73
N VAL A 296 -9.71 8.23 -12.26
CA VAL A 296 -9.04 7.99 -10.98
C VAL A 296 -7.83 7.06 -11.14
N TYR A 297 -6.76 7.40 -10.43
CA TYR A 297 -5.53 6.62 -10.40
C TYR A 297 -5.03 6.40 -8.96
N VAL A 298 -4.57 5.19 -8.69
CA VAL A 298 -3.86 4.82 -7.46
C VAL A 298 -2.59 4.08 -7.86
N CYS A 299 -1.44 4.59 -7.43
CA CYS A 299 -0.14 4.01 -7.77
C CYS A 299 0.09 2.64 -7.08
N PRO A 300 1.10 1.85 -7.52
CA PRO A 300 1.40 0.55 -6.90
C PRO A 300 1.87 0.65 -5.43
N CYS A 301 2.44 1.79 -5.01
CA CYS A 301 2.93 2.03 -3.64
C CYS A 301 2.34 3.32 -3.05
N PRO A 302 1.01 3.38 -2.79
CA PRO A 302 0.38 4.60 -2.32
C PRO A 302 0.67 4.91 -0.84
N ASN A 303 1.05 3.90 -0.04
CA ASN A 303 1.44 4.02 1.37
C ASN A 303 2.92 4.41 1.53
N ASP A 304 3.41 4.44 2.77
CA ASP A 304 4.77 4.86 3.14
C ASP A 304 5.88 4.09 2.43
N SER A 305 5.60 2.88 1.89
CA SER A 305 6.60 2.13 1.11
C SER A 305 7.07 2.86 -0.16
N GLY A 306 6.37 3.92 -0.60
CA GLY A 306 6.74 4.78 -1.73
C GLY A 306 7.40 6.11 -1.36
N LEU A 307 7.60 6.42 -0.07
CA LEU A 307 8.00 7.76 0.36
C LEU A 307 9.44 8.13 -0.04
N SER A 308 10.40 7.22 0.02
CA SER A 308 11.75 7.54 -0.48
C SER A 308 11.75 7.88 -1.97
N LEU A 309 10.92 7.24 -2.77
CA LEU A 309 10.72 7.60 -4.17
C LEU A 309 10.08 9.00 -4.28
N GLY A 310 9.06 9.28 -3.48
CA GLY A 310 8.40 10.58 -3.45
C GLY A 310 9.35 11.74 -3.12
N HIS A 311 10.25 11.57 -2.13
CA HIS A 311 11.30 12.56 -1.83
C HIS A 311 12.15 12.87 -3.06
N MET A 312 12.59 11.82 -3.75
CA MET A 312 13.42 11.93 -4.96
C MET A 312 12.68 12.65 -6.08
N LEU A 313 11.41 12.30 -6.31
CA LEU A 313 10.60 12.91 -7.37
C LEU A 313 10.25 14.38 -7.07
N LEU A 314 10.03 14.75 -5.81
CA LEU A 314 9.89 16.15 -5.40
C LEU A 314 11.17 16.97 -5.65
N TYR A 315 12.34 16.37 -5.44
CA TYR A 315 13.62 17.02 -5.68
C TYR A 315 13.91 17.18 -7.17
N GLN A 316 13.70 16.13 -7.96
CA GLN A 316 14.05 16.10 -9.40
C GLN A 316 13.00 16.78 -10.30
N LYS A 317 11.70 16.67 -9.95
CA LYS A 317 10.57 17.13 -10.78
C LYS A 317 10.67 16.69 -12.24
N PRO A 318 10.68 15.37 -12.50
CA PRO A 318 10.80 14.85 -13.86
C PRO A 318 9.64 15.34 -14.74
N LYS A 319 9.92 15.63 -16.02
CA LYS A 319 8.89 16.08 -16.98
C LYS A 319 8.28 14.92 -17.77
N LYS A 320 8.18 13.76 -17.14
CA LYS A 320 7.64 12.54 -17.72
C LYS A 320 7.15 11.60 -16.64
N ARG A 321 6.29 10.68 -17.04
CA ARG A 321 5.89 9.55 -16.18
C ARG A 321 7.09 8.68 -15.78
N VAL A 322 7.08 8.23 -14.53
CA VAL A 322 8.07 7.32 -13.95
C VAL A 322 7.39 5.99 -13.63
N ASP A 323 7.84 4.90 -14.23
CA ASP A 323 7.34 3.55 -13.91
C ASP A 323 8.36 2.82 -13.04
N VAL A 324 7.94 2.47 -11.82
CA VAL A 324 8.75 1.72 -10.85
C VAL A 324 8.11 0.39 -10.47
N THR A 325 7.04 0.00 -11.11
CA THR A 325 6.24 -1.17 -10.71
C THR A 325 7.08 -2.41 -10.45
N TYR A 326 8.09 -2.66 -11.28
CA TYR A 326 9.01 -3.80 -11.18
C TYR A 326 10.47 -3.36 -10.96
N SER A 327 10.66 -2.34 -10.14
CA SER A 327 11.98 -1.77 -9.83
C SER A 327 12.44 -2.08 -8.39
N GLY A 328 11.83 -3.09 -7.76
CA GLY A 328 12.19 -3.53 -6.41
C GLY A 328 13.39 -4.45 -6.37
N LEU A 329 13.55 -5.19 -5.25
CA LEU A 329 14.67 -6.10 -5.02
C LEU A 329 14.83 -7.14 -6.13
N PRO A 330 16.07 -7.31 -6.67
CA PRO A 330 16.40 -8.38 -7.60
C PRO A 330 16.47 -9.73 -6.89
N LEU A 331 16.81 -10.78 -7.65
CA LEU A 331 17.21 -12.07 -7.08
C LEU A 331 18.66 -11.98 -6.62
N LEU A 332 18.89 -11.98 -5.31
CA LEU A 332 20.19 -11.71 -4.72
C LEU A 332 21.20 -12.88 -4.83
N ASP A 333 20.72 -14.14 -4.84
CA ASP A 333 21.55 -15.35 -4.79
C ASP A 333 21.62 -16.07 -6.14
N ARG A 334 21.73 -15.33 -7.25
CA ARG A 334 21.78 -15.93 -8.60
C ARG A 334 22.99 -16.82 -8.82
N ASP A 335 24.11 -16.50 -8.20
CA ASP A 335 25.34 -17.26 -8.21
C ASP A 335 25.21 -18.65 -7.54
N LYS A 336 24.22 -18.82 -6.68
CA LYS A 336 23.92 -20.10 -6.02
C LYS A 336 22.85 -20.94 -6.73
N LEU A 337 22.34 -20.48 -7.87
CA LEU A 337 21.20 -21.12 -8.55
C LEU A 337 21.48 -22.60 -8.88
N ASP A 338 22.67 -22.92 -9.36
CA ASP A 338 23.04 -24.30 -9.71
C ASP A 338 23.09 -25.21 -8.48
N GLN A 339 23.53 -24.68 -7.33
CA GLN A 339 23.51 -25.41 -6.06
C GLN A 339 22.05 -25.70 -5.62
N TYR A 340 21.15 -24.72 -5.75
CA TYR A 340 19.74 -24.91 -5.43
C TYR A 340 19.05 -25.91 -6.39
N ILE A 341 19.37 -25.85 -7.69
CA ILE A 341 18.86 -26.81 -8.68
C ILE A 341 19.21 -28.24 -8.26
N GLN A 342 20.47 -28.48 -7.87
CA GLN A 342 20.91 -29.80 -7.41
C GLN A 342 20.30 -30.19 -6.07
N CYS A 343 20.27 -29.28 -5.10
CA CYS A 343 19.77 -29.53 -3.75
C CYS A 343 18.29 -29.92 -3.72
N TYR A 344 17.48 -29.29 -4.59
CA TYR A 344 16.04 -29.48 -4.64
C TYR A 344 15.56 -30.35 -5.81
N ASP A 345 16.46 -31.05 -6.52
CA ASP A 345 16.15 -31.84 -7.75
C ASP A 345 15.25 -31.02 -8.71
N ALA A 346 15.60 -29.76 -8.92
CA ALA A 346 14.79 -28.87 -9.73
C ALA A 346 14.87 -29.24 -11.21
N LYS A 347 13.76 -29.16 -11.91
CA LYS A 347 13.65 -29.50 -13.34
C LYS A 347 13.23 -28.27 -14.15
N LYS A 348 13.81 -28.14 -15.33
CA LYS A 348 13.36 -27.12 -16.29
C LYS A 348 12.03 -27.58 -16.90
N ILE A 349 11.02 -26.73 -16.81
CA ILE A 349 9.70 -26.97 -17.38
C ILE A 349 9.30 -25.86 -18.35
N THR A 350 8.38 -26.14 -19.24
CA THR A 350 7.81 -25.18 -20.18
C THR A 350 6.64 -24.42 -19.56
N LYS A 351 6.23 -23.31 -20.20
CA LYS A 351 5.01 -22.58 -19.81
C LYS A 351 3.75 -23.47 -19.90
N ALA A 352 3.68 -24.38 -20.88
CA ALA A 352 2.56 -25.30 -21.04
C ALA A 352 2.48 -26.31 -19.87
N GLU A 353 3.64 -26.83 -19.43
CA GLU A 353 3.72 -27.72 -18.27
C GLU A 353 3.33 -26.97 -16.98
N SER A 354 3.79 -25.72 -16.80
CA SER A 354 3.37 -24.88 -15.66
C SER A 354 1.85 -24.65 -15.65
N ALA A 355 1.25 -24.35 -16.81
CA ALA A 355 -0.19 -24.18 -16.94
C ALA A 355 -0.96 -25.48 -16.64
N LYS A 356 -0.41 -26.64 -17.06
CA LYS A 356 -0.97 -27.95 -16.73
C LYS A 356 -0.93 -28.21 -15.23
N LEU A 357 0.18 -27.93 -14.56
CA LEU A 357 0.29 -28.08 -13.11
C LEU A 357 -0.77 -27.25 -12.37
N LEU A 358 -1.03 -26.00 -12.79
CA LEU A 358 -2.10 -25.18 -12.23
C LEU A 358 -3.47 -25.82 -12.43
N LYS A 359 -3.77 -26.28 -13.65
CA LYS A 359 -5.03 -26.94 -13.98
C LYS A 359 -5.23 -28.25 -13.21
N ASP A 360 -4.14 -28.96 -12.89
CA ASP A 360 -4.15 -30.18 -12.06
C ASP A 360 -4.30 -29.86 -10.54
N GLY A 361 -4.55 -28.61 -10.17
CA GLY A 361 -4.83 -28.16 -8.81
C GLY A 361 -3.61 -27.84 -7.96
N ASN A 362 -2.42 -27.73 -8.56
CA ASN A 362 -1.22 -27.35 -7.83
C ASN A 362 -1.18 -25.85 -7.54
N ILE A 363 -0.57 -25.50 -6.41
CA ILE A 363 -0.26 -24.15 -6.01
C ILE A 363 1.18 -23.87 -6.40
N ILE A 364 1.43 -22.80 -7.18
CA ILE A 364 2.75 -22.46 -7.69
C ILE A 364 3.22 -21.12 -7.11
N GLY A 365 4.42 -21.11 -6.50
CA GLY A 365 5.14 -19.88 -6.21
C GLY A 365 5.86 -19.39 -7.48
N PHE A 366 5.58 -18.16 -7.88
CA PHE A 366 6.14 -17.54 -9.07
C PHE A 366 7.12 -16.44 -8.71
N VAL A 367 8.34 -16.52 -9.28
CA VAL A 367 9.41 -15.53 -9.06
C VAL A 367 10.01 -15.17 -10.40
N TYR A 368 10.01 -13.87 -10.74
CA TYR A 368 10.55 -13.37 -12.00
C TYR A 368 11.20 -12.00 -11.82
N GLY A 369 12.34 -11.72 -12.48
CA GLY A 369 12.98 -10.41 -12.49
C GLY A 369 13.16 -9.74 -11.12
N ASN A 370 13.04 -8.43 -11.09
CA ASN A 370 12.98 -7.65 -9.85
C ASN A 370 11.59 -7.80 -9.20
N SER A 371 11.51 -7.59 -7.88
CA SER A 371 10.21 -7.59 -7.19
C SER A 371 9.35 -6.40 -7.61
N GLU A 372 8.06 -6.53 -7.40
CA GLU A 372 7.15 -5.40 -7.41
C GLU A 372 7.53 -4.41 -6.30
N VAL A 373 7.21 -3.13 -6.50
CA VAL A 373 7.22 -2.08 -5.48
C VAL A 373 5.82 -1.97 -4.88
N GLY A 374 5.75 -1.79 -3.56
CA GLY A 374 4.49 -1.66 -2.84
C GLY A 374 3.95 -2.98 -2.24
N PRO A 375 2.82 -2.91 -1.51
CA PRO A 375 2.36 -4.01 -0.65
C PRO A 375 1.69 -5.16 -1.40
N ARG A 376 1.52 -5.07 -2.72
CA ARG A 376 0.78 -6.06 -3.52
C ARG A 376 1.74 -6.92 -4.34
N ALA A 377 1.41 -8.20 -4.47
CA ALA A 377 2.07 -9.10 -5.41
C ALA A 377 1.45 -8.91 -6.80
N LEU A 378 2.26 -8.52 -7.80
CA LEU A 378 1.81 -8.16 -9.14
C LEU A 378 2.41 -9.06 -10.25
N GLY A 379 2.76 -10.31 -9.89
CA GLY A 379 3.24 -11.30 -10.84
C GLY A 379 4.71 -11.69 -10.67
N ASN A 380 5.56 -10.82 -10.12
CA ASN A 380 7.00 -11.13 -9.98
C ASN A 380 7.35 -11.86 -8.68
N ARG A 381 6.53 -11.74 -7.64
CA ARG A 381 6.65 -12.46 -6.36
C ARG A 381 5.25 -12.93 -5.94
N SER A 382 4.69 -13.87 -6.70
CA SER A 382 3.29 -14.26 -6.57
C SER A 382 3.13 -15.74 -6.24
N ILE A 383 2.04 -16.06 -5.56
CA ILE A 383 1.52 -17.42 -5.43
C ILE A 383 0.26 -17.48 -6.28
N VAL A 384 0.22 -18.42 -7.20
CA VAL A 384 -0.87 -18.60 -8.17
C VAL A 384 -1.48 -20.00 -8.07
N CYS A 385 -2.77 -20.11 -8.33
CA CYS A 385 -3.54 -21.35 -8.32
C CYS A 385 -4.74 -21.23 -9.26
N ASP A 386 -5.41 -22.35 -9.52
CA ASP A 386 -6.64 -22.36 -10.32
C ASP A 386 -7.83 -21.84 -9.46
N PRO A 387 -8.49 -20.74 -9.84
CA PRO A 387 -9.64 -20.19 -9.12
C PRO A 387 -10.90 -21.07 -9.24
N ASN A 388 -11.00 -21.98 -10.22
CA ASN A 388 -12.15 -22.87 -10.38
C ASN A 388 -12.25 -23.96 -9.30
N ILE A 389 -11.23 -24.10 -8.44
CA ILE A 389 -11.27 -25.03 -7.32
C ILE A 389 -11.89 -24.31 -6.12
N ARG A 390 -13.15 -24.65 -5.79
CA ARG A 390 -13.98 -23.94 -4.80
C ARG A 390 -13.31 -23.76 -3.42
N GLU A 391 -12.56 -24.76 -2.95
CA GLU A 391 -11.90 -24.74 -1.65
C GLU A 391 -10.51 -24.07 -1.69
N MET A 392 -10.05 -23.61 -2.85
CA MET A 392 -8.68 -23.13 -3.03
C MET A 392 -8.34 -21.93 -2.14
N LYS A 393 -9.28 -21.01 -1.94
CA LYS A 393 -9.12 -19.86 -1.03
C LYS A 393 -8.84 -20.34 0.41
N ASP A 394 -9.59 -21.30 0.91
CA ASP A 394 -9.41 -21.84 2.26
C ASP A 394 -8.10 -22.62 2.39
N ILE A 395 -7.76 -23.41 1.38
CA ILE A 395 -6.49 -24.14 1.30
C ILE A 395 -5.30 -23.15 1.34
N LEU A 396 -5.34 -22.10 0.54
CA LEU A 396 -4.29 -21.09 0.50
C LEU A 396 -4.15 -20.37 1.84
N ASN A 397 -5.26 -19.93 2.45
CA ASN A 397 -5.24 -19.24 3.73
C ASN A 397 -4.74 -20.14 4.85
N ALA A 398 -5.21 -21.40 4.94
CA ALA A 398 -4.88 -22.32 6.02
C ALA A 398 -3.50 -22.95 5.87
N LYS A 399 -3.09 -23.38 4.66
CA LYS A 399 -1.90 -24.24 4.47
C LYS A 399 -0.69 -23.50 3.89
N VAL A 400 -0.89 -22.34 3.25
CA VAL A 400 0.19 -21.61 2.56
C VAL A 400 0.46 -20.26 3.24
N LYS A 401 -0.59 -19.48 3.49
CA LYS A 401 -0.47 -18.14 4.07
C LYS A 401 -0.56 -18.12 5.60
N PHE A 402 -1.13 -19.18 6.22
CA PHE A 402 -1.35 -19.27 7.68
C PHE A 402 -1.99 -18.00 8.24
N ARG A 403 -3.14 -17.62 7.65
CA ARG A 403 -3.85 -16.39 7.97
C ARG A 403 -5.36 -16.61 8.02
N GLU A 404 -6.09 -15.60 8.39
CA GLU A 404 -7.53 -15.62 8.59
C GLU A 404 -8.27 -16.01 7.29
N ARG A 405 -9.29 -16.87 7.41
CA ARG A 405 -10.02 -17.41 6.25
C ARG A 405 -10.79 -16.38 5.45
N TYR A 406 -11.17 -15.25 6.07
CA TYR A 406 -11.86 -14.15 5.38
C TYR A 406 -10.95 -13.31 4.47
N ARG A 407 -9.63 -13.46 4.55
CA ARG A 407 -8.69 -12.71 3.69
C ARG A 407 -8.89 -13.06 2.22
N PRO A 408 -9.10 -12.06 1.35
CA PRO A 408 -9.34 -12.28 -0.06
C PRO A 408 -8.05 -12.58 -0.84
N PHE A 409 -8.24 -13.11 -2.06
CA PHE A 409 -7.24 -13.17 -3.11
C PHE A 409 -7.77 -12.40 -4.32
N ALA A 410 -6.85 -11.85 -5.13
CA ALA A 410 -7.22 -11.20 -6.36
C ALA A 410 -7.13 -12.18 -7.53
N PRO A 411 -8.10 -12.18 -8.44
CA PRO A 411 -8.00 -12.91 -9.69
C PRO A 411 -6.93 -12.27 -10.60
N PHE A 412 -6.34 -13.10 -11.45
CA PHE A 412 -5.37 -12.71 -12.46
C PHE A 412 -5.91 -13.09 -13.84
N CYS A 413 -6.05 -12.11 -14.72
CA CYS A 413 -6.49 -12.31 -16.09
C CYS A 413 -5.75 -11.38 -17.05
N LYS A 414 -5.90 -11.63 -18.36
CA LYS A 414 -5.43 -10.66 -19.36
C LYS A 414 -6.28 -9.41 -19.32
N LYS A 415 -5.67 -8.24 -19.60
CA LYS A 415 -6.35 -6.94 -19.59
C LYS A 415 -7.56 -6.94 -20.54
N GLU A 416 -7.39 -7.48 -21.72
CA GLU A 416 -8.46 -7.59 -22.74
C GLU A 416 -9.62 -8.50 -22.33
N ASP A 417 -9.40 -9.45 -21.42
CA ASP A 417 -10.43 -10.36 -20.92
C ASP A 417 -11.15 -9.81 -19.66
N ALA A 418 -10.63 -8.77 -19.01
CA ALA A 418 -11.24 -8.23 -17.80
C ALA A 418 -12.72 -7.84 -17.97
N PRO A 419 -13.15 -7.16 -19.06
CA PRO A 419 -14.56 -6.83 -19.29
C PRO A 419 -15.47 -8.03 -19.45
N LYS A 420 -14.93 -9.20 -19.73
CA LYS A 420 -15.70 -10.45 -19.80
C LYS A 420 -16.12 -10.95 -18.42
N TYR A 421 -15.23 -10.82 -17.44
CA TYR A 421 -15.40 -11.43 -16.12
C TYR A 421 -15.92 -10.46 -15.06
N PHE A 422 -15.66 -9.16 -15.22
CA PHE A 422 -15.91 -8.15 -14.20
C PHE A 422 -16.86 -7.07 -14.68
N GLU A 423 -17.53 -6.43 -13.72
CA GLU A 423 -18.31 -5.23 -13.88
C GLU A 423 -17.47 -4.04 -13.39
N SER A 424 -17.25 -3.07 -14.23
CA SER A 424 -16.68 -1.77 -13.88
C SER A 424 -17.02 -0.77 -14.98
N ARG A 425 -17.15 0.50 -14.62
CA ARG A 425 -17.39 1.57 -15.56
C ARG A 425 -16.26 1.71 -16.59
N ASN A 426 -15.02 1.56 -16.15
CA ASN A 426 -13.86 1.44 -17.03
C ASN A 426 -12.83 0.48 -16.44
N PHE A 427 -11.92 -0.03 -17.28
CA PHE A 427 -10.92 -1.03 -16.94
C PHE A 427 -9.48 -0.48 -16.94
N ASP A 428 -9.33 0.85 -16.93
CA ASP A 428 -8.02 1.48 -16.85
C ASP A 428 -7.47 1.44 -15.42
N ASN A 429 -6.13 1.35 -15.31
CA ASN A 429 -5.39 1.39 -14.04
C ASN A 429 -5.76 0.27 -13.04
N LEU A 430 -6.20 -0.92 -13.54
CA LEU A 430 -6.49 -2.08 -12.68
C LEU A 430 -5.26 -2.93 -12.35
N GLU A 431 -4.11 -2.64 -12.96
CA GLU A 431 -2.90 -3.46 -12.92
C GLU A 431 -2.27 -3.58 -11.53
N TYR A 432 -2.60 -2.68 -10.59
CA TYR A 432 -1.91 -2.59 -9.29
C TYR A 432 -2.69 -3.18 -8.12
N MET A 433 -3.78 -3.91 -8.37
CA MET A 433 -4.68 -4.42 -7.32
C MET A 433 -5.20 -3.31 -6.38
N SER A 434 -5.38 -2.11 -6.91
CA SER A 434 -5.87 -0.93 -6.19
C SER A 434 -7.39 -0.76 -6.26
N TYR A 435 -8.07 -1.65 -6.98
CA TYR A 435 -9.52 -1.67 -7.19
C TYR A 435 -10.08 -3.09 -7.00
N ALA A 436 -11.39 -3.18 -6.75
CA ALA A 436 -12.09 -4.44 -6.55
C ALA A 436 -13.39 -4.48 -7.40
N PRO A 437 -13.27 -4.60 -8.74
CA PRO A 437 -14.44 -4.68 -9.61
C PRO A 437 -15.27 -5.93 -9.27
N LYS A 438 -16.60 -5.79 -9.34
CA LYS A 438 -17.53 -6.89 -9.06
C LYS A 438 -17.37 -7.98 -10.13
N VAL A 439 -17.32 -9.24 -9.70
CA VAL A 439 -17.42 -10.39 -10.60
C VAL A 439 -18.84 -10.45 -11.15
N LYS A 440 -19.01 -10.64 -12.48
CA LYS A 440 -20.32 -10.82 -13.09
C LYS A 440 -21.00 -12.08 -12.56
N ASP A 441 -22.30 -12.02 -12.37
CA ASP A 441 -23.09 -13.08 -11.72
C ASP A 441 -22.89 -14.46 -12.39
N GLU A 442 -22.71 -14.51 -13.70
CA GLU A 442 -22.47 -15.76 -14.45
C GLU A 442 -21.10 -16.42 -14.18
N TYR A 443 -20.18 -15.71 -13.52
CA TYR A 443 -18.85 -16.20 -13.16
C TYR A 443 -18.60 -16.36 -11.66
N VAL A 444 -19.54 -15.98 -10.80
CA VAL A 444 -19.38 -16.03 -9.33
C VAL A 444 -19.04 -17.44 -8.84
N ASP A 445 -19.65 -18.48 -9.43
CA ASP A 445 -19.36 -19.88 -9.07
C ASP A 445 -18.10 -20.44 -9.75
N LYS A 446 -17.41 -19.66 -10.58
CA LYS A 446 -16.24 -20.07 -11.35
C LYS A 446 -14.95 -19.32 -10.96
N LEU A 447 -15.08 -18.25 -10.22
CA LEU A 447 -14.00 -17.39 -9.74
C LEU A 447 -14.09 -17.20 -8.22
#